data_7d90d0c2d8878c34535771c054225f2e
#
_entry.id   7d90d0c2d8878c34535771c054225f2e
#
_cell.length_a   1.000
_cell.length_b   1.000
_cell.length_c   1.000
_cell.angle_alpha   90.00
_cell.angle_beta   90.00
_cell.angle_gamma   90.00
#
_symmetry.space_group_name_H-M   'P 1'
#
loop_
_entity.id
_entity.type
_entity.pdbx_description
1 polymer ?
#
loop_
_entity_poly.entity_id
_entity_poly.type
_entity_poly.pdbx_seq_one_letter_code
_entity_poly.pdbx_strand_id
1 'polypeptide(L)'
;EMIFLFAEWVFREGYRRFEWKCDALNRPSRRAAERFGFSYEGIFRQATVVKGRNRDTAWFAMVDGDWPCLSAAWDAWLAPENFEADGRQRQALGALTAPCRAAGDPGL
;
A
#
# COMPACT_ATOMS: atom_id res chain seq x y z
N GLU A 1 1.40 -9.73 5.09
CA GLU A 1 2.68 -10.41 4.86
C GLU A 1 2.86 -10.86 3.42
N MET A 2 1.78 -11.33 2.79
CA MET A 2 1.83 -11.71 1.38
C MET A 2 2.23 -10.53 0.49
N ILE A 3 1.70 -9.34 0.75
CA ILE A 3 2.05 -8.12 0.02
C ILE A 3 3.53 -7.79 0.16
N PHE A 4 4.10 -7.95 1.36
CA PHE A 4 5.53 -7.74 1.60
C PHE A 4 6.38 -8.69 0.75
N LEU A 5 6.02 -9.97 0.75
CA LEU A 5 6.76 -10.96 -0.03
C LEU A 5 6.69 -10.70 -1.52
N PHE A 6 5.52 -10.31 -2.03
CA PHE A 6 5.34 -9.92 -3.42
C PHE A 6 6.18 -8.70 -3.78
N ALA A 7 6.13 -7.66 -2.96
CA ALA A 7 6.90 -6.43 -3.21
C ALA A 7 8.40 -6.72 -3.20
N GLU A 8 8.86 -7.51 -2.24
CA GLU A 8 10.26 -7.89 -2.17
C GLU A 8 10.70 -8.60 -3.45
N TRP A 9 9.89 -9.55 -3.93
CA TRP A 9 10.17 -10.26 -5.16
C TRP A 9 10.18 -9.33 -6.37
N VAL A 10 9.16 -8.47 -6.49
CA VAL A 10 9.03 -7.53 -7.61
C VAL A 10 10.28 -6.65 -7.74
N PHE A 11 10.72 -6.05 -6.63
CA PHE A 11 11.85 -5.12 -6.68
C PHE A 11 13.19 -5.84 -6.80
N ARG A 12 13.31 -7.04 -6.23
CA ARG A 12 14.51 -7.85 -6.40
C ARG A 12 14.70 -8.28 -7.85
N GLU A 13 13.61 -8.52 -8.58
CA GLU A 13 13.66 -8.90 -10.00
C GLU A 13 13.86 -7.71 -10.94
N GLY A 14 14.01 -6.50 -10.40
CA GLY A 14 14.32 -5.31 -11.17
C GLY A 14 13.14 -4.53 -11.72
N TYR A 15 11.92 -4.89 -11.32
CA TYR A 15 10.75 -4.10 -11.72
C TYR A 15 10.81 -2.73 -11.02
N ARG A 16 10.31 -1.72 -11.72
CA ARG A 16 10.36 -0.35 -11.22
C ARG A 16 9.11 0.05 -10.44
N ARG A 17 8.00 -0.65 -10.63
CA ARG A 17 6.70 -0.30 -10.06
C ARG A 17 5.96 -1.54 -9.60
N PHE A 18 5.27 -1.39 -8.49
CA PHE A 18 4.29 -2.35 -7.98
C PHE A 18 3.01 -1.57 -7.72
N GLU A 19 1.93 -1.91 -8.42
CA GLU A 19 0.72 -1.08 -8.45
C GLU A 19 -0.43 -1.72 -7.70
N TRP A 20 -1.27 -0.85 -7.12
CA TRP A 20 -2.54 -1.23 -6.50
C TRP A 20 -3.62 -0.38 -7.13
N LYS A 21 -4.70 -0.99 -7.60
CA LYS A 21 -5.85 -0.26 -8.12
C LYS A 21 -7.13 -0.86 -7.57
N CYS A 22 -8.14 0.00 -7.38
CA CYS A 22 -9.44 -0.44 -6.91
C CYS A 22 -10.51 0.56 -7.35
N ASP A 23 -11.77 0.16 -7.20
CA ASP A 23 -12.90 1.07 -7.35
C ASP A 23 -12.69 2.25 -6.40
N ALA A 24 -12.83 3.48 -6.91
CA ALA A 24 -12.64 4.69 -6.12
C ALA A 24 -13.59 4.76 -4.91
N LEU A 25 -14.73 4.07 -4.97
CA LEU A 25 -15.68 3.99 -3.86
C LEU A 25 -15.31 2.94 -2.82
N ASN A 26 -14.35 2.08 -3.10
CA ASN A 26 -13.92 1.04 -2.18
C ASN A 26 -12.93 1.60 -1.15
N ARG A 27 -13.46 2.28 -0.13
CA ARG A 27 -12.62 2.91 0.90
C ARG A 27 -11.77 1.90 1.69
N PRO A 28 -12.27 0.72 2.07
CA PRO A 28 -11.41 -0.26 2.74
C PRO A 28 -10.18 -0.65 1.91
N SER A 29 -10.33 -0.82 0.60
CA SER A 29 -9.20 -1.15 -0.28
C SER A 29 -8.24 0.03 -0.39
N ARG A 30 -8.75 1.26 -0.48
CA ARG A 30 -7.93 2.47 -0.50
C ARG A 30 -7.12 2.60 0.79
N ARG A 31 -7.75 2.36 1.94
CA ARG A 31 -7.06 2.37 3.24
C ARG A 31 -6.00 1.27 3.33
N ALA A 32 -6.30 0.09 2.80
CA ALA A 32 -5.33 -1.00 2.79
C ALA A 32 -4.09 -0.65 1.97
N ALA A 33 -4.26 -0.04 0.80
CA ALA A 33 -3.14 0.40 -0.03
C ALA A 33 -2.23 1.36 0.73
N GLU A 34 -2.81 2.35 1.39
CA GLU A 34 -2.03 3.29 2.21
C GLU A 34 -1.29 2.60 3.34
N ARG A 35 -1.98 1.72 4.06
CA ARG A 35 -1.37 1.00 5.18
C ARG A 35 -0.18 0.17 4.74
N PHE A 36 -0.26 -0.48 3.58
CA PHE A 36 0.83 -1.27 3.04
C PHE A 36 2.01 -0.43 2.55
N GLY A 37 1.80 0.87 2.35
CA GLY A 37 2.85 1.79 1.92
C GLY A 37 2.78 2.21 0.46
N PHE A 38 1.70 1.89 -0.24
CA PHE A 38 1.48 2.40 -1.59
C PHE A 38 1.17 3.89 -1.52
N SER A 39 1.80 4.65 -2.41
CA SER A 39 1.53 6.09 -2.55
C SER A 39 0.36 6.32 -3.49
N TYR A 40 -0.50 7.28 -3.13
CA TYR A 40 -1.62 7.67 -3.97
C TYR A 40 -1.12 8.34 -5.26
N GLU A 41 -1.68 7.93 -6.41
CA GLU A 41 -1.30 8.51 -7.70
C GLU A 41 -2.44 9.26 -8.37
N GLY A 42 -3.68 8.90 -8.13
CA GLY A 42 -4.81 9.63 -8.68
C GLY A 42 -6.04 8.78 -8.92
N ILE A 43 -7.06 9.44 -9.50
CA ILE A 43 -8.31 8.81 -9.88
C ILE A 43 -8.42 8.84 -11.40
N PHE A 44 -8.65 7.68 -12.00
CA PHE A 44 -9.06 7.59 -13.40
C PHE A 44 -10.57 7.73 -13.44
N ARG A 45 -11.04 8.88 -13.87
CA ARG A 45 -12.47 9.15 -13.97
C ARG A 45 -13.05 8.38 -15.16
N GLN A 46 -14.24 7.80 -14.96
CA GLN A 46 -14.96 7.06 -16.01
C GLN A 46 -14.07 5.97 -16.65
N ALA A 47 -13.28 5.28 -15.81
CA ALA A 47 -12.32 4.29 -16.30
C ALA A 47 -13.01 3.09 -16.93
N THR A 48 -14.12 2.64 -16.35
CA THR A 48 -14.88 1.48 -16.84
C THR A 48 -16.35 1.63 -16.54
N VAL A 49 -17.16 0.77 -17.18
CA VAL A 49 -18.56 0.57 -16.84
C VAL A 49 -18.73 -0.85 -16.35
N VAL A 50 -19.26 -1.02 -15.14
CA VAL A 50 -19.47 -2.32 -14.51
C VAL A 50 -20.94 -2.42 -14.14
N LYS A 51 -21.62 -3.46 -14.64
CA LYS A 51 -23.06 -3.69 -14.39
C LYS A 51 -23.91 -2.46 -14.71
N GLY A 52 -23.60 -1.77 -15.82
CA GLY A 52 -24.33 -0.60 -16.27
C GLY A 52 -24.03 0.68 -15.49
N ARG A 53 -23.08 0.66 -14.56
CA ARG A 53 -22.70 1.83 -13.76
C ARG A 53 -21.28 2.26 -14.04
N ASN A 54 -21.07 3.58 -14.01
CA ASN A 54 -19.74 4.17 -14.11
C ASN A 54 -18.87 3.70 -12.93
N ARG A 55 -17.61 3.46 -13.21
CA ARG A 55 -16.61 3.16 -12.19
C ARG A 55 -15.38 4.03 -12.41
N ASP A 56 -15.05 4.85 -11.42
CA ASP A 56 -13.77 5.53 -11.33
C ASP A 56 -12.78 4.58 -10.65
N THR A 57 -11.53 4.64 -11.05
CA THR A 57 -10.49 3.76 -10.50
C THR A 57 -9.46 4.59 -9.74
N ALA A 58 -9.22 4.22 -8.49
CA ALA A 58 -8.15 4.79 -7.67
C ALA A 58 -6.86 4.01 -7.91
N TRP A 59 -5.76 4.72 -8.12
CA TRP A 59 -4.45 4.17 -8.43
C TRP A 59 -3.44 4.52 -7.35
N PHE A 60 -2.67 3.51 -6.94
CA PHE A 60 -1.59 3.64 -5.97
C PHE A 60 -0.38 2.87 -6.49
N ALA A 61 0.81 3.25 -6.05
CA ALA A 61 2.02 2.53 -6.44
C ALA A 61 3.11 2.63 -5.39
N MET A 62 3.95 1.60 -5.33
CA MET A 62 5.30 1.66 -4.80
C MET A 62 6.23 1.73 -5.99
N VAL A 63 7.25 2.58 -5.94
CA VAL A 63 8.32 2.58 -6.94
C VAL A 63 9.59 2.04 -6.31
N ASP A 64 10.57 1.67 -7.15
CA ASP A 64 11.81 1.06 -6.67
C ASP A 64 12.57 1.94 -5.66
N GLY A 65 12.53 3.27 -5.85
CA GLY A 65 13.14 4.20 -4.90
C GLY A 65 12.47 4.25 -3.54
N ASP A 66 11.20 3.85 -3.43
CA ASP A 66 10.47 3.80 -2.16
C ASP A 66 10.80 2.54 -1.36
N TRP A 67 11.27 1.49 -2.03
CA TRP A 67 11.35 0.16 -1.44
C TRP A 67 12.30 0.05 -0.23
N PRO A 68 13.49 0.67 -0.24
CA PRO A 68 14.36 0.56 0.93
C PRO A 68 13.71 1.04 2.22
N CYS A 69 13.00 2.17 2.17
CA CYS A 69 12.25 2.68 3.33
C CYS A 69 11.10 1.75 3.71
N LEU A 70 10.33 1.30 2.72
CA LEU A 70 9.18 0.43 2.95
C LEU A 70 9.62 -0.94 3.47
N SER A 71 10.70 -1.50 2.93
CA SER A 71 11.23 -2.78 3.39
C SER A 71 11.62 -2.70 4.87
N ALA A 72 12.28 -1.62 5.28
CA ALA A 72 12.64 -1.41 6.68
C ALA A 72 11.40 -1.28 7.56
N ALA A 73 10.36 -0.58 7.08
CA ALA A 73 9.11 -0.42 7.82
C ALA A 73 8.42 -1.77 8.03
N TRP A 74 8.34 -2.60 6.99
CA TRP A 74 7.74 -3.93 7.09
C TRP A 74 8.55 -4.85 8.01
N ASP A 75 9.88 -4.80 7.93
CA ASP A 75 10.74 -5.58 8.81
C ASP A 75 10.52 -5.19 10.26
N ALA A 76 10.40 -3.90 10.55
CA ALA A 76 10.12 -3.41 11.90
C ALA A 76 8.75 -3.87 12.39
N TRP A 77 7.75 -3.87 11.50
CA TRP A 77 6.39 -4.29 11.86
C TRP A 77 6.33 -5.79 12.18
N LEU A 78 7.06 -6.61 11.44
CA LEU A 78 7.10 -8.06 11.62
C LEU A 78 8.12 -8.51 12.67
N ALA A 79 8.97 -7.62 13.19
CA ALA A 79 9.99 -7.96 14.13
C ALA A 79 9.38 -8.46 15.46
N PRO A 80 9.99 -9.46 16.11
CA PRO A 80 9.48 -9.97 17.39
C PRO A 80 9.30 -8.88 18.44
N GLU A 81 10.15 -7.85 18.45
CA GLU A 81 10.10 -6.73 19.38
C GLU A 81 8.84 -5.88 19.22
N ASN A 82 8.15 -6.00 18.09
CA ASN A 82 6.91 -5.28 17.84
C ASN A 82 5.68 -5.98 18.39
N PHE A 83 5.85 -7.14 19.02
CA PHE A 83 4.72 -7.90 19.56
C PHE A 83 4.71 -7.83 21.07
N GLU A 84 3.52 -7.62 21.65
CA GLU A 84 3.28 -7.75 23.07
C GLU A 84 3.17 -9.23 23.46
N ALA A 85 3.22 -9.52 24.77
CA ALA A 85 3.11 -10.88 25.26
C ALA A 85 1.82 -11.58 24.83
N ASP A 86 0.74 -10.81 24.59
CA ASP A 86 -0.56 -11.34 24.16
C ASP A 86 -0.67 -11.45 22.63
N GLY A 87 0.40 -11.16 21.89
CA GLY A 87 0.43 -11.26 20.44
C GLY A 87 0.04 -9.97 19.70
N ARG A 88 -0.37 -8.90 20.40
CA ARG A 88 -0.68 -7.64 19.74
C ARG A 88 0.59 -6.90 19.35
N GLN A 89 0.54 -6.25 18.19
CA GLN A 89 1.66 -5.45 17.70
C GLN A 89 1.67 -4.09 18.38
N ARG A 90 2.89 -3.63 18.74
CA ARG A 90 3.07 -2.34 19.44
C ARG A 90 2.86 -1.16 18.51
N GLN A 91 3.32 -1.28 17.27
CA GLN A 91 3.18 -0.24 16.25
C GLN A 91 2.37 -0.77 15.08
N ALA A 92 1.46 0.06 14.60
CA ALA A 92 0.67 -0.26 13.41
C ALA A 92 1.52 -0.10 12.15
N LEU A 93 1.28 -0.95 11.17
CA LEU A 93 1.98 -0.90 9.89
C LEU A 93 1.82 0.46 9.21
N GLY A 94 0.60 1.01 9.22
CA GLY A 94 0.34 2.32 8.61
C GLY A 94 1.18 3.44 9.18
N ALA A 95 1.44 3.40 10.49
CA ALA A 95 2.30 4.40 11.14
C ALA A 95 3.75 4.26 10.69
N LEU A 96 4.21 3.03 10.47
CA LEU A 96 5.59 2.76 10.04
C LEU A 96 5.80 3.08 8.56
N THR A 97 4.81 2.86 7.71
CA THR A 97 4.92 3.10 6.26
C THR A 97 4.64 4.55 5.87
N ALA A 98 3.90 5.30 6.69
CA ALA A 98 3.51 6.67 6.35
C ALA A 98 4.68 7.58 5.94
N PRO A 99 5.84 7.58 6.64
CA PRO A 99 6.96 8.43 6.22
C PRO A 99 7.57 8.03 4.87
N CYS A 100 7.31 6.81 4.41
CA CYS A 100 7.90 6.29 3.18
C CYS A 100 7.07 6.61 1.94
N ARG A 101 5.81 7.03 2.12
CA ARG A 101 4.92 7.31 0.99
C ARG A 101 5.22 8.68 0.40
N ALA A 102 5.20 8.74 -0.95
CA ALA A 102 5.36 10.00 -1.65
C ALA A 102 4.12 10.89 -1.53
N ALA A 103 2.93 10.28 -1.41
CA ALA A 103 1.66 11.02 -1.30
C ALA A 103 0.63 10.19 -0.55
N GLY A 104 -0.22 10.87 0.21
CA GLY A 104 -1.39 10.26 0.85
C GLY A 104 -2.64 10.44 0.01
N ASP A 105 -3.64 9.59 0.26
CA ASP A 105 -4.92 9.64 -0.43
C ASP A 105 -5.79 10.76 0.15
N PRO A 106 -6.11 11.82 -0.61
CA PRO A 106 -6.91 12.94 -0.10
C PRO A 106 -8.36 12.58 0.20
N GLY A 107 -8.84 11.43 -0.26
CA GLY A 107 -10.20 10.95 -0.03
C GLY A 107 -10.37 10.17 1.28
N LEU A 108 -9.29 10.01 2.04
CA LEU A 108 -9.34 9.26 3.30
C LEU A 108 -9.23 10.15 4.52
#